data_427521133cd96f1bbafc6da71e57c032
#
_entry.id   427521133cd96f1bbafc6da71e57c032
#
_cell.length_a   1.000
_cell.length_b   1.000
_cell.length_c   1.000
_cell.angle_alpha   90.00
_cell.angle_beta   90.00
_cell.angle_gamma   90.00
#
_symmetry.space_group_name_H-M   'P 1'
#
loop_
_entity.id
_entity.type
_entity.pdbx_description
1 polymer ?
#
loop_
_entity_poly.entity_id
_entity_poly.type
_entity_poly.pdbx_seq_one_letter_code
_entity_poly.pdbx_strand_id
1 'polypeptide(L)'
;MEDISKKLYQILEESCDSCESESIALSGGLDSSILAHYFKKRKPDAVAIISEDFVSTDLTYCQTISKETEIPLTIYNVTTSTILEAVESTIKILKNFNDIEIRNNVVMYLALKWAKENDKKSIITGDGADELFAGYNFLVNKPENELEAEIKRVCSVMHFPTQEIGKSLGVKVESPFLNEKVIEMANQIPSNLKVKEEENVRYGKWILRKTFE
;
A
#
# COMPACT_ATOMS: atom_id res chain seq x y z
N MET A 1 -0.27 1.72 24.75
CA MET A 1 -0.06 2.20 23.36
C MET A 1 1.42 2.06 22.98
N GLU A 2 2.35 2.60 23.76
CA GLU A 2 3.80 2.53 23.46
C GLU A 2 4.33 1.10 23.25
N ASP A 3 3.96 0.15 24.10
CA ASP A 3 4.35 -1.26 23.93
C ASP A 3 3.79 -1.88 22.64
N ILE A 4 2.55 -1.51 22.27
CA ILE A 4 1.92 -1.98 21.04
C ILE A 4 2.67 -1.39 19.83
N SER A 5 2.98 -0.09 19.83
CA SER A 5 3.74 0.58 18.77
C SER A 5 5.13 -0.04 18.60
N LYS A 6 5.86 -0.26 19.69
CA LYS A 6 7.19 -0.90 19.64
C LYS A 6 7.12 -2.31 19.04
N LYS A 7 6.15 -3.11 19.49
CA LYS A 7 5.96 -4.47 18.98
C LYS A 7 5.56 -4.46 17.50
N LEU A 8 4.66 -3.57 17.10
CA LEU A 8 4.23 -3.41 15.71
C LEU A 8 5.40 -2.99 14.82
N TYR A 9 6.22 -2.04 15.28
CA TYR A 9 7.43 -1.62 14.57
C TYR A 9 8.36 -2.80 14.30
N GLN A 10 8.67 -3.61 15.33
CA GLN A 10 9.56 -4.77 15.20
C GLN A 10 9.01 -5.84 14.26
N ILE A 11 7.71 -6.16 14.36
CA ILE A 11 7.09 -7.16 13.49
C ILE A 11 7.06 -6.71 12.03
N LEU A 12 6.81 -5.42 11.77
CA LEU A 12 6.88 -4.86 10.42
C LEU A 12 8.33 -4.84 9.90
N GLU A 13 9.31 -4.53 10.74
CA GLU A 13 10.74 -4.61 10.39
C GLU A 13 11.12 -6.03 9.98
N GLU A 14 10.79 -7.04 10.80
CA GLU A 14 11.03 -8.46 10.46
C GLU A 14 10.36 -8.85 9.14
N SER A 15 9.13 -8.38 8.91
CA SER A 15 8.42 -8.66 7.66
C SER A 15 9.10 -8.02 6.46
N CYS A 16 9.52 -6.77 6.57
CA CYS A 16 10.27 -6.08 5.51
C CYS A 16 11.63 -6.73 5.25
N ASP A 17 12.32 -7.18 6.30
CA ASP A 17 13.62 -7.87 6.18
C ASP A 17 13.51 -9.22 5.47
N SER A 18 12.34 -9.86 5.54
CA SER A 18 12.08 -11.11 4.81
C SER A 18 11.84 -10.94 3.31
N CYS A 19 11.60 -9.71 2.85
CA CYS A 19 11.43 -9.40 1.43
C CYS A 19 12.77 -9.31 0.71
N GLU A 20 12.82 -9.80 -0.52
CA GLU A 20 14.03 -9.82 -1.34
C GLU A 20 14.01 -8.80 -2.49
N SER A 21 12.88 -8.12 -2.68
CA SER A 21 12.67 -7.21 -3.81
C SER A 21 13.62 -6.02 -3.79
N GLU A 22 14.10 -5.67 -4.99
CA GLU A 22 14.92 -4.50 -5.29
C GLU A 22 14.10 -3.35 -5.88
N SER A 23 12.79 -3.44 -5.85
CA SER A 23 11.90 -2.36 -6.30
C SER A 23 10.68 -2.19 -5.39
N ILE A 24 10.13 -0.96 -5.36
CA ILE A 24 9.00 -0.57 -4.51
C ILE A 24 8.05 0.35 -5.24
N ALA A 25 6.74 0.09 -5.11
CA ALA A 25 5.70 1.00 -5.56
C ALA A 25 5.51 2.12 -4.51
N LEU A 26 5.82 3.36 -4.88
CA LEU A 26 5.76 4.53 -4.01
C LEU A 26 4.62 5.45 -4.43
N SER A 27 3.55 5.50 -3.64
CA SER A 27 2.39 6.35 -3.91
C SER A 27 2.41 7.69 -3.18
N GLY A 28 3.35 7.90 -2.27
CA GLY A 28 3.36 9.05 -1.35
C GLY A 28 2.36 8.94 -0.19
N GLY A 29 1.54 7.90 -0.15
CA GLY A 29 0.65 7.59 0.97
C GLY A 29 1.40 6.98 2.16
N LEU A 30 0.72 6.91 3.31
CA LEU A 30 1.31 6.45 4.58
C LEU A 30 1.98 5.07 4.45
N ASP A 31 1.30 4.11 3.83
CA ASP A 31 1.75 2.72 3.77
C ASP A 31 3.05 2.58 2.98
N SER A 32 3.09 3.16 1.78
CA SER A 32 4.28 3.15 0.94
C SER A 32 5.44 3.94 1.57
N SER A 33 5.12 4.98 2.35
CA SER A 33 6.12 5.76 3.10
C SER A 33 6.73 4.96 4.25
N ILE A 34 5.91 4.21 5.00
CA ILE A 34 6.38 3.29 6.04
C ILE A 34 7.30 2.24 5.43
N LEU A 35 6.91 1.64 4.30
CA LEU A 35 7.76 0.66 3.62
C LEU A 35 9.07 1.30 3.15
N ALA A 36 9.04 2.49 2.53
CA ALA A 36 10.25 3.21 2.14
C ALA A 36 11.17 3.48 3.34
N HIS A 37 10.62 3.79 4.52
CA HIS A 37 11.40 3.97 5.74
C HIS A 37 12.17 2.68 6.12
N TYR A 38 11.54 1.51 6.09
CA TYR A 38 12.22 0.24 6.38
C TYR A 38 13.26 -0.12 5.34
N PHE A 39 12.95 0.11 4.07
CA PHE A 39 13.84 -0.25 2.96
C PHE A 39 14.95 0.78 2.66
N LYS A 40 15.02 1.92 3.37
CA LYS A 40 15.99 3.00 3.10
C LYS A 40 17.46 2.55 3.09
N LYS A 41 17.83 1.54 3.87
CA LYS A 41 19.20 0.99 3.86
C LYS A 41 19.50 0.15 2.62
N ARG A 42 18.48 -0.51 2.05
CA ARG A 42 18.59 -1.37 0.88
C ARG A 42 18.46 -0.59 -0.43
N LYS A 43 17.85 0.60 -0.36
CA LYS A 43 17.66 1.55 -1.47
C LYS A 43 17.07 0.88 -2.73
N PRO A 44 15.89 0.22 -2.63
CA PRO A 44 15.24 -0.34 -3.82
C PRO A 44 14.88 0.77 -4.81
N ASP A 45 14.79 0.43 -6.09
CA ASP A 45 14.30 1.37 -7.10
C ASP A 45 12.81 1.64 -6.90
N ALA A 46 12.45 2.86 -6.52
CA ALA A 46 11.06 3.24 -6.35
C ALA A 46 10.43 3.70 -7.68
N VAL A 47 9.16 3.36 -7.88
CA VAL A 47 8.35 3.88 -8.98
C VAL A 47 7.11 4.58 -8.44
N ALA A 48 6.87 5.80 -8.93
CA ALA A 48 5.62 6.53 -8.76
C ALA A 48 4.91 6.67 -10.10
N ILE A 49 3.64 6.29 -10.16
CA ILE A 49 2.81 6.42 -11.37
C ILE A 49 2.10 7.76 -11.32
N ILE A 50 2.37 8.61 -12.30
CA ILE A 50 1.81 9.97 -12.38
C ILE A 50 1.15 10.16 -13.74
N SER A 51 -0.11 10.63 -13.74
CA SER A 51 -0.78 11.02 -14.99
C SER A 51 -0.28 12.39 -15.46
N GLU A 52 0.02 12.50 -16.76
CA GLU A 52 0.44 13.78 -17.36
C GLU A 52 -0.71 14.81 -17.40
N ASP A 53 -1.94 14.33 -17.43
CA ASP A 53 -3.14 15.18 -17.57
C ASP A 53 -3.65 15.75 -16.24
N PHE A 54 -3.09 15.33 -15.10
CA PHE A 54 -3.58 15.72 -13.78
C PHE A 54 -2.43 16.17 -12.87
N VAL A 55 -2.63 17.30 -12.21
CA VAL A 55 -1.73 17.73 -11.14
C VAL A 55 -2.01 16.87 -9.91
N SER A 56 -1.06 16.03 -9.53
CA SER A 56 -1.16 15.20 -8.33
C SER A 56 -0.29 15.77 -7.21
N THR A 57 -0.89 15.94 -6.03
CA THR A 57 -0.14 16.25 -4.80
C THR A 57 0.74 15.07 -4.37
N ASP A 58 0.41 13.86 -4.81
CA ASP A 58 1.13 12.63 -4.48
C ASP A 58 2.58 12.67 -4.97
N LEU A 59 2.84 13.33 -6.11
CA LEU A 59 4.19 13.51 -6.64
C LEU A 59 5.11 14.22 -5.63
N THR A 60 4.62 15.29 -4.99
CA THR A 60 5.39 16.03 -3.98
C THR A 60 5.75 15.15 -2.80
N TYR A 61 4.80 14.32 -2.33
CA TYR A 61 5.05 13.37 -1.25
C TYR A 61 6.03 12.28 -1.66
N CYS A 62 5.90 11.70 -2.86
CA CYS A 62 6.87 10.72 -3.38
C CYS A 62 8.29 11.29 -3.43
N GLN A 63 8.45 12.52 -3.94
CA GLN A 63 9.74 13.20 -4.01
C GLN A 63 10.32 13.50 -2.62
N THR A 64 9.49 13.92 -1.67
CA THR A 64 9.90 14.16 -0.28
C THR A 64 10.41 12.89 0.36
N ILE A 65 9.66 11.79 0.26
CA ILE A 65 10.03 10.49 0.84
C ILE A 65 11.31 9.96 0.20
N SER A 66 11.40 10.01 -1.13
CA SER A 66 12.61 9.61 -1.86
C SER A 66 13.84 10.38 -1.36
N LYS A 67 13.72 11.69 -1.18
CA LYS A 67 14.80 12.54 -0.67
C LYS A 67 15.18 12.20 0.77
N GLU A 68 14.21 11.98 1.66
CA GLU A 68 14.45 11.68 3.08
C GLU A 68 15.02 10.27 3.29
N THR A 69 14.60 9.31 2.48
CA THR A 69 15.06 7.93 2.55
C THR A 69 16.26 7.64 1.65
N GLU A 70 16.61 8.57 0.77
CA GLU A 70 17.63 8.41 -0.29
C GLU A 70 17.36 7.23 -1.23
N ILE A 71 16.09 6.81 -1.36
CA ILE A 71 15.67 5.77 -2.29
C ILE A 71 15.56 6.38 -3.70
N PRO A 72 16.21 5.77 -4.72
CA PRO A 72 16.07 6.22 -6.11
C PRO A 72 14.61 6.21 -6.55
N LEU A 73 14.10 7.31 -7.13
CA LEU A 73 12.72 7.44 -7.57
C LEU A 73 12.62 7.63 -9.07
N THR A 74 11.93 6.74 -9.74
CA THR A 74 11.47 6.90 -11.11
C THR A 74 10.04 7.40 -11.11
N ILE A 75 9.80 8.52 -11.80
CA ILE A 75 8.45 9.01 -12.06
C ILE A 75 8.03 8.45 -13.43
N TYR A 76 7.09 7.51 -13.40
CA TYR A 76 6.53 6.94 -14.61
C TYR A 76 5.30 7.75 -15.02
N ASN A 77 5.54 8.71 -15.91
CA ASN A 77 4.49 9.55 -16.47
C ASN A 77 3.65 8.73 -17.46
N VAL A 78 2.34 8.75 -17.28
CA VAL A 78 1.39 8.02 -18.11
C VAL A 78 0.35 8.95 -18.72
N THR A 79 0.10 8.75 -20.02
CA THR A 79 -0.94 9.46 -20.76
C THR A 79 -2.30 8.83 -20.52
N THR A 80 -3.38 9.53 -20.86
CA THR A 80 -4.74 8.98 -20.87
C THR A 80 -4.84 7.71 -21.72
N SER A 81 -4.16 7.65 -22.88
CA SER A 81 -4.14 6.44 -23.72
C SER A 81 -3.51 5.26 -22.99
N THR A 82 -2.36 5.47 -22.31
CA THR A 82 -1.69 4.43 -21.50
C THR A 82 -2.58 3.93 -20.38
N ILE A 83 -3.32 4.82 -19.73
CA ILE A 83 -4.27 4.46 -18.67
C ILE A 83 -5.40 3.60 -19.23
N LEU A 84 -5.98 3.94 -20.39
CA LEU A 84 -7.04 3.16 -21.01
C LEU A 84 -6.57 1.76 -21.43
N GLU A 85 -5.36 1.64 -21.98
CA GLU A 85 -4.74 0.34 -22.29
C GLU A 85 -4.50 -0.49 -21.00
N ALA A 86 -4.10 0.17 -19.90
CA ALA A 86 -3.94 -0.48 -18.60
C ALA A 86 -5.27 -0.96 -18.03
N VAL A 87 -6.36 -0.18 -18.18
CA VAL A 87 -7.73 -0.58 -17.81
C VAL A 87 -8.12 -1.86 -18.55
N GLU A 88 -7.98 -1.86 -19.88
CA GLU A 88 -8.32 -3.02 -20.71
C GLU A 88 -7.51 -4.26 -20.29
N SER A 89 -6.20 -4.09 -20.06
CA SER A 89 -5.32 -5.18 -19.65
C SER A 89 -5.68 -5.71 -18.26
N THR A 90 -5.99 -4.82 -17.31
CA THR A 90 -6.42 -5.19 -15.96
C THR A 90 -7.72 -6.00 -16.00
N ILE A 91 -8.72 -5.56 -16.78
CA ILE A 91 -9.98 -6.30 -16.96
C ILE A 91 -9.73 -7.70 -17.55
N LYS A 92 -8.87 -7.81 -18.58
CA LYS A 92 -8.52 -9.09 -19.21
C LYS A 92 -7.84 -10.06 -18.23
N ILE A 93 -6.97 -9.55 -17.38
CA ILE A 93 -6.26 -10.36 -16.38
C ILE A 93 -7.21 -10.81 -15.28
N LEU A 94 -7.93 -9.87 -14.67
CA LEU A 94 -8.79 -10.17 -13.52
C LEU A 94 -10.12 -10.82 -13.92
N LYS A 95 -10.49 -10.78 -15.20
CA LYS A 95 -11.77 -11.28 -15.73
C LYS A 95 -12.98 -10.77 -14.95
N ASN A 96 -12.86 -9.56 -14.43
CA ASN A 96 -13.82 -8.90 -13.57
C ASN A 96 -14.07 -7.48 -14.09
N PHE A 97 -15.30 -6.98 -13.95
CA PHE A 97 -15.71 -5.63 -14.33
C PHE A 97 -16.29 -4.87 -13.12
N ASN A 98 -15.59 -4.95 -12.00
CA ASN A 98 -15.89 -4.14 -10.82
C ASN A 98 -15.12 -2.82 -10.93
N ASP A 99 -15.82 -1.68 -11.00
CA ASP A 99 -15.23 -0.36 -11.26
C ASP A 99 -14.24 0.07 -10.17
N ILE A 100 -14.52 -0.23 -8.91
CA ILE A 100 -13.65 0.09 -7.77
C ILE A 100 -12.37 -0.74 -7.86
N GLU A 101 -12.52 -2.04 -8.07
CA GLU A 101 -11.40 -2.97 -8.14
C GLU A 101 -10.48 -2.64 -9.33
N ILE A 102 -11.06 -2.40 -10.52
CA ILE A 102 -10.30 -2.04 -11.71
C ILE A 102 -9.55 -0.73 -11.48
N ARG A 103 -10.23 0.31 -11.00
CA ARG A 103 -9.63 1.63 -10.78
C ARG A 103 -8.45 1.58 -9.82
N ASN A 104 -8.55 0.81 -8.73
CA ASN A 104 -7.47 0.65 -7.78
C ASN A 104 -6.30 -0.16 -8.37
N ASN A 105 -6.60 -1.17 -9.17
CA ASN A 105 -5.58 -2.07 -9.72
C ASN A 105 -4.93 -1.59 -11.02
N VAL A 106 -5.48 -0.60 -11.72
CA VAL A 106 -4.84 0.01 -12.90
C VAL A 106 -3.48 0.64 -12.53
N VAL A 107 -3.41 1.34 -11.40
CA VAL A 107 -2.15 1.95 -10.93
C VAL A 107 -1.13 0.85 -10.58
N MET A 108 -1.58 -0.24 -9.95
CA MET A 108 -0.72 -1.37 -9.63
C MET A 108 -0.26 -2.13 -10.88
N TYR A 109 -1.15 -2.29 -11.88
CA TYR A 109 -0.77 -2.84 -13.17
C TYR A 109 0.34 -2.02 -13.84
N LEU A 110 0.24 -0.69 -13.81
CA LEU A 110 1.26 0.21 -14.38
C LEU A 110 2.59 0.10 -13.62
N ALA A 111 2.57 0.02 -12.30
CA ALA A 111 3.78 -0.19 -11.50
C ALA A 111 4.44 -1.55 -11.79
N LEU A 112 3.65 -2.60 -11.92
CA LEU A 112 4.13 -3.94 -12.28
C LEU A 112 4.62 -4.01 -13.73
N LYS A 113 3.97 -3.31 -14.65
CA LYS A 113 4.43 -3.17 -16.04
C LYS A 113 5.78 -2.48 -16.09
N TRP A 114 5.95 -1.36 -15.36
CA TRP A 114 7.23 -0.69 -15.24
C TRP A 114 8.30 -1.64 -14.68
N ALA A 115 8.01 -2.39 -13.61
CA ALA A 115 8.94 -3.35 -13.04
C ALA A 115 9.39 -4.38 -14.08
N LYS A 116 8.45 -4.95 -14.84
CA LYS A 116 8.75 -5.88 -15.94
C LYS A 116 9.62 -5.25 -17.03
N GLU A 117 9.29 -4.03 -17.47
CA GLU A 117 10.02 -3.32 -18.53
C GLU A 117 11.44 -2.90 -18.11
N ASN A 118 11.70 -2.85 -16.79
CA ASN A 118 13.01 -2.55 -16.21
C ASN A 118 13.70 -3.79 -15.62
N ASP A 119 13.34 -4.99 -16.11
CA ASP A 119 13.92 -6.27 -15.71
C ASP A 119 13.87 -6.59 -14.20
N LYS A 120 12.94 -5.94 -13.47
CA LYS A 120 12.71 -6.23 -12.06
C LYS A 120 11.89 -7.51 -11.91
N LYS A 121 12.36 -8.42 -11.08
CA LYS A 121 11.71 -9.72 -10.84
C LYS A 121 10.60 -9.64 -9.81
N SER A 122 10.63 -8.63 -8.97
CA SER A 122 9.66 -8.41 -7.88
C SER A 122 9.48 -6.94 -7.57
N ILE A 123 8.38 -6.62 -6.88
CA ILE A 123 8.07 -5.27 -6.40
C ILE A 123 7.40 -5.33 -5.02
N ILE A 124 7.77 -4.41 -4.14
CA ILE A 124 7.17 -4.24 -2.82
C ILE A 124 5.93 -3.36 -2.95
N THR A 125 4.82 -3.75 -2.29
CA THR A 125 3.56 -3.01 -2.28
C THR A 125 3.01 -2.83 -0.88
N GLY A 126 2.16 -1.80 -0.69
CA GLY A 126 1.48 -1.49 0.57
C GLY A 126 0.17 -2.27 0.80
N ASP A 127 -0.11 -3.31 0.01
CA ASP A 127 -1.33 -4.10 0.12
C ASP A 127 -1.53 -4.64 1.54
N GLY A 128 -2.76 -4.58 2.02
CA GLY A 128 -3.16 -5.07 3.34
C GLY A 128 -3.22 -4.00 4.44
N ALA A 129 -2.54 -2.88 4.27
CA ALA A 129 -2.50 -1.85 5.32
C ALA A 129 -3.87 -1.20 5.58
N ASP A 130 -4.66 -0.92 4.54
CA ASP A 130 -5.99 -0.32 4.67
C ASP A 130 -6.99 -1.25 5.35
N GLU A 131 -6.96 -2.53 5.01
CA GLU A 131 -7.82 -3.57 5.57
C GLU A 131 -7.49 -3.81 7.04
N LEU A 132 -6.22 -4.01 7.35
CA LEU A 132 -5.76 -4.40 8.68
C LEU A 132 -5.83 -3.26 9.70
N PHE A 133 -5.59 -2.02 9.25
CA PHE A 133 -5.47 -0.84 10.13
C PHE A 133 -6.55 0.21 9.91
N ALA A 134 -7.66 -0.16 9.25
CA ALA A 134 -8.83 0.70 9.02
C ALA A 134 -8.49 2.02 8.28
N GLY A 135 -7.84 1.91 7.12
CA GLY A 135 -7.48 3.06 6.30
C GLY A 135 -8.62 3.61 5.44
N TYR A 136 -9.63 2.83 5.14
CA TYR A 136 -10.74 3.23 4.29
C TYR A 136 -11.67 4.24 4.94
N ASN A 137 -12.07 5.28 4.23
CA ASN A 137 -12.96 6.32 4.73
C ASN A 137 -14.29 5.77 5.30
N PHE A 138 -14.83 4.70 4.72
CA PHE A 138 -16.06 4.11 5.24
C PHE A 138 -15.86 3.43 6.60
N LEU A 139 -14.64 2.92 6.91
CA LEU A 139 -14.29 2.42 8.25
C LEU A 139 -14.06 3.58 9.22
N VAL A 140 -13.33 4.61 8.79
CA VAL A 140 -13.06 5.80 9.61
C VAL A 140 -14.37 6.47 10.09
N ASN A 141 -15.40 6.47 9.25
CA ASN A 141 -16.69 7.09 9.56
C ASN A 141 -17.69 6.16 10.25
N LYS A 142 -17.32 4.89 10.54
CA LYS A 142 -18.20 3.97 11.27
C LYS A 142 -18.37 4.36 12.73
N PRO A 143 -19.55 4.16 13.32
CA PRO A 143 -19.73 4.24 14.76
C PRO A 143 -18.79 3.29 15.50
N GLU A 144 -18.31 3.71 16.67
CA GLU A 144 -17.30 2.94 17.43
C GLU A 144 -17.80 1.53 17.79
N ASN A 145 -19.06 1.38 18.14
CA ASN A 145 -19.68 0.10 18.46
C ASN A 145 -19.82 -0.87 17.28
N GLU A 146 -19.71 -0.39 16.03
CA GLU A 146 -19.77 -1.20 14.81
C GLU A 146 -18.40 -1.43 14.19
N LEU A 147 -17.41 -0.60 14.54
CA LEU A 147 -16.13 -0.54 13.87
C LEU A 147 -15.37 -1.87 13.91
N GLU A 148 -15.33 -2.52 15.07
CA GLU A 148 -14.60 -3.79 15.22
C GLU A 148 -15.18 -4.91 14.35
N ALA A 149 -16.51 -5.01 14.32
CA ALA A 149 -17.21 -6.01 13.49
C ALA A 149 -16.96 -5.75 12.00
N GLU A 150 -16.97 -4.48 11.59
CA GLU A 150 -16.74 -4.09 10.20
C GLU A 150 -15.29 -4.32 9.76
N ILE A 151 -14.29 -4.03 10.61
CA ILE A 151 -12.89 -4.36 10.33
C ILE A 151 -12.74 -5.87 10.15
N LYS A 152 -13.31 -6.69 11.04
CA LYS A 152 -13.27 -8.16 10.92
C LYS A 152 -13.91 -8.62 9.61
N ARG A 153 -15.04 -8.02 9.21
CA ARG A 153 -15.70 -8.30 7.93
C ARG A 153 -14.79 -7.99 6.75
N VAL A 154 -14.18 -6.81 6.73
CA VAL A 154 -13.23 -6.42 5.66
C VAL A 154 -12.06 -7.40 5.58
N CYS A 155 -11.43 -7.71 6.72
CA CYS A 155 -10.33 -8.66 6.77
C CYS A 155 -10.73 -10.08 6.30
N SER A 156 -11.99 -10.50 6.53
CA SER A 156 -12.46 -11.84 6.12
C SER A 156 -12.72 -11.97 4.62
N VAL A 157 -12.91 -10.84 3.92
CA VAL A 157 -13.18 -10.79 2.47
C VAL A 157 -12.08 -10.10 1.68
N MET A 158 -10.98 -9.73 2.34
CA MET A 158 -9.88 -9.05 1.66
C MET A 158 -9.33 -9.92 0.54
N HIS A 159 -9.13 -9.28 -0.60
CA HIS A 159 -8.61 -9.89 -1.81
C HIS A 159 -7.62 -8.90 -2.45
N PHE A 160 -6.50 -9.41 -2.93
CA PHE A 160 -5.42 -8.59 -3.47
C PHE A 160 -5.14 -8.97 -4.93
N PRO A 161 -5.88 -8.39 -5.89
CA PRO A 161 -5.69 -8.65 -7.32
C PRO A 161 -4.29 -8.33 -7.82
N THR A 162 -3.54 -7.49 -7.12
CA THR A 162 -2.13 -7.16 -7.41
C THR A 162 -1.28 -8.42 -7.57
N GLN A 163 -1.52 -9.46 -6.76
CA GLN A 163 -0.83 -10.74 -6.87
C GLN A 163 -1.11 -11.46 -8.19
N GLU A 164 -2.37 -11.45 -8.64
CA GLU A 164 -2.79 -12.05 -9.91
C GLU A 164 -2.20 -11.30 -11.09
N ILE A 165 -2.21 -9.97 -11.03
CA ILE A 165 -1.62 -9.11 -12.05
C ILE A 165 -0.11 -9.35 -12.13
N GLY A 166 0.57 -9.40 -10.97
CA GLY A 166 2.01 -9.68 -10.89
C GLY A 166 2.35 -11.03 -11.51
N LYS A 167 1.59 -12.08 -11.19
CA LYS A 167 1.75 -13.42 -11.77
C LYS A 167 1.57 -13.39 -13.29
N SER A 168 0.57 -12.67 -13.81
CA SER A 168 0.33 -12.52 -15.24
C SER A 168 1.47 -11.81 -15.97
N LEU A 169 2.11 -10.84 -15.32
CA LEU A 169 3.23 -10.09 -15.89
C LEU A 169 4.60 -10.77 -15.66
N GLY A 170 4.66 -11.80 -14.80
CA GLY A 170 5.91 -12.46 -14.42
C GLY A 170 6.73 -11.67 -13.40
N VAL A 171 6.08 -10.81 -12.61
CA VAL A 171 6.68 -10.02 -11.53
C VAL A 171 6.11 -10.46 -10.18
N LYS A 172 6.97 -10.89 -9.25
CA LYS A 172 6.55 -11.27 -7.90
C LYS A 172 6.13 -10.02 -7.11
N VAL A 173 5.00 -10.08 -6.44
CA VAL A 173 4.56 -9.02 -5.52
C VAL A 173 4.91 -9.42 -4.09
N GLU A 174 5.58 -8.54 -3.38
CA GLU A 174 5.92 -8.71 -1.96
C GLU A 174 5.20 -7.63 -1.14
N SER A 175 4.32 -8.07 -0.25
CA SER A 175 3.43 -7.20 0.53
C SER A 175 3.68 -7.40 2.02
N PRO A 176 4.62 -6.64 2.65
CA PRO A 176 5.00 -6.85 4.05
C PRO A 176 3.85 -6.79 5.03
N PHE A 177 2.83 -5.97 4.79
CA PHE A 177 1.64 -5.91 5.65
C PHE A 177 0.83 -7.20 5.66
N LEU A 178 0.96 -8.05 4.62
CA LEU A 178 0.27 -9.35 4.51
C LEU A 178 1.07 -10.51 5.11
N ASN A 179 2.19 -10.26 5.78
CA ASN A 179 2.90 -11.28 6.54
C ASN A 179 2.01 -11.79 7.69
N GLU A 180 2.00 -13.10 7.92
CA GLU A 180 1.16 -13.73 8.95
C GLU A 180 1.29 -13.08 10.32
N LYS A 181 2.52 -12.80 10.77
CA LYS A 181 2.77 -12.14 12.07
C LYS A 181 2.18 -10.72 12.12
N VAL A 182 2.20 -9.99 11.01
CA VAL A 182 1.60 -8.64 10.91
C VAL A 182 0.09 -8.74 10.99
N ILE A 183 -0.52 -9.70 10.27
CA ILE A 183 -1.96 -9.97 10.31
C ILE A 183 -2.40 -10.35 11.73
N GLU A 184 -1.68 -11.28 12.38
CA GLU A 184 -1.96 -11.69 13.76
C GLU A 184 -1.86 -10.51 14.73
N MET A 185 -0.81 -9.70 14.62
CA MET A 185 -0.64 -8.50 15.45
C MET A 185 -1.76 -7.49 15.19
N ALA A 186 -2.10 -7.22 13.93
CA ALA A 186 -3.17 -6.30 13.57
C ALA A 186 -4.53 -6.76 14.15
N ASN A 187 -4.82 -8.05 14.13
CA ASN A 187 -6.05 -8.62 14.71
C ASN A 187 -6.13 -8.47 16.25
N GLN A 188 -5.00 -8.34 16.92
CA GLN A 188 -4.94 -8.13 18.38
C GLN A 188 -5.04 -6.63 18.76
N ILE A 189 -4.84 -5.73 17.82
CA ILE A 189 -4.92 -4.28 18.07
C ILE A 189 -6.39 -3.86 18.18
N PRO A 190 -6.80 -3.23 19.31
CA PRO A 190 -8.15 -2.72 19.48
C PRO A 190 -8.56 -1.73 18.38
N SER A 191 -9.83 -1.72 17.99
CA SER A 191 -10.35 -0.84 16.93
C SER A 191 -10.16 0.64 17.22
N ASN A 192 -10.24 1.06 18.48
CA ASN A 192 -10.01 2.44 18.92
C ASN A 192 -8.54 2.91 18.82
N LEU A 193 -7.60 2.00 18.55
CA LEU A 193 -6.21 2.34 18.17
C LEU A 193 -6.01 2.30 16.65
N LYS A 194 -6.96 1.78 15.88
CA LYS A 194 -6.93 1.83 14.41
C LYS A 194 -7.62 3.07 13.88
N VAL A 195 -8.75 3.47 14.50
CA VAL A 195 -9.45 4.72 14.20
C VAL A 195 -9.55 5.54 15.47
N LYS A 196 -9.13 6.78 15.42
CA LYS A 196 -9.20 7.71 16.55
C LYS A 196 -9.61 9.09 16.10
N GLU A 197 -10.36 9.77 16.98
CA GLU A 197 -10.72 11.17 16.80
C GLU A 197 -9.79 12.06 17.63
N GLU A 198 -9.18 13.05 16.97
CA GLU A 198 -8.42 14.14 17.60
C GLU A 198 -8.85 15.45 16.96
N GLU A 199 -9.10 16.47 17.80
CA GLU A 199 -9.50 17.82 17.37
C GLU A 199 -10.70 17.83 16.39
N ASN A 200 -11.69 16.98 16.63
CA ASN A 200 -12.88 16.77 15.78
C ASN A 200 -12.57 16.19 14.38
N VAL A 201 -11.39 15.64 14.17
CA VAL A 201 -11.01 14.92 12.94
C VAL A 201 -10.79 13.44 13.27
N ARG A 202 -11.40 12.56 12.49
CA ARG A 202 -11.19 11.12 12.64
C ARG A 202 -10.11 10.63 11.70
N TYR A 203 -9.17 9.91 12.25
CA TYR A 203 -8.01 9.37 11.53
C TYR A 203 -8.06 7.85 11.50
N GLY A 204 -7.99 7.26 10.32
CA GLY A 204 -7.66 5.84 10.13
C GLY A 204 -6.17 5.59 10.24
N LYS A 205 -5.80 4.32 10.38
CA LYS A 205 -4.40 3.89 10.55
C LYS A 205 -3.71 4.58 11.73
N TRP A 206 -4.47 4.93 12.77
CA TRP A 206 -3.99 5.73 13.89
C TRP A 206 -2.73 5.16 14.53
N ILE A 207 -2.74 3.87 14.84
CA ILE A 207 -1.58 3.21 15.45
C ILE A 207 -0.34 3.22 14.54
N LEU A 208 -0.52 3.08 13.21
CA LEU A 208 0.59 3.21 12.27
C LEU A 208 1.16 4.63 12.30
N ARG A 209 0.31 5.66 12.27
CA ARG A 209 0.78 7.06 12.38
C ARG A 209 1.59 7.27 13.65
N LYS A 210 1.08 6.82 14.80
CA LYS A 210 1.77 6.97 16.10
C LYS A 210 3.01 6.10 16.27
N THR A 211 3.18 5.08 15.46
CA THR A 211 4.37 4.23 15.46
C THR A 211 5.52 4.88 14.68
N PHE A 212 5.21 5.72 13.68
CA PHE A 212 6.18 6.33 12.77
C PHE A 212 6.27 7.86 12.87
N GLU A 213 5.65 8.48 13.88
CA GLU A 213 5.92 9.85 14.31
C GLU A 213 7.21 9.90 15.14
#